data_6ae72c10f7aa44ee87866aea9543b028
#
_entry.id   6ae72c10f7aa44ee87866aea9543b028
#
_cell.length_a   1.000
_cell.length_b   1.000
_cell.length_c   1.000
_cell.angle_alpha   90.00
_cell.angle_beta   90.00
_cell.angle_gamma   90.00
#
_symmetry.space_group_name_H-M   'P 1'
#
loop_
_entity.id
_entity.type
_entity.pdbx_description
1 polymer ?
#
loop_
_entity_poly.entity_id
_entity_poly.type
_entity_poly.pdbx_seq_one_letter_code
_entity_poly.pdbx_strand_id
1 'polypeptide(L)'
;MAEKNDSRSSITSVAEKELGLLSRHLDVLKTVKEHGPIGIIRLSQMTGQPQHMIRYSLRTLEKGGAITPSPNGAVITDDVHETLGTLESTLDDFTVTVQDLKKKLK
;
A
#
# COMPACT_ATOMS: atom_id res chain seq x y z
N MET A 1 -8.17 7.82 -14.16
CA MET A 1 -8.52 8.08 -15.55
C MET A 1 -8.07 6.93 -16.40
N ALA A 2 -9.03 6.23 -16.94
CA ALA A 2 -8.75 5.03 -17.73
C ALA A 2 -7.93 5.34 -18.98
N GLU A 3 -8.15 6.48 -19.58
CA GLU A 3 -7.45 6.89 -20.80
C GLU A 3 -5.96 6.99 -20.62
N LYS A 4 -5.52 7.35 -19.42
CA LYS A 4 -4.10 7.44 -19.14
C LYS A 4 -3.41 6.10 -19.25
N ASN A 5 -4.09 5.04 -18.81
CA ASN A 5 -3.54 3.70 -18.88
C ASN A 5 -3.38 3.24 -20.32
N ASP A 6 -4.32 3.62 -21.17
CA ASP A 6 -4.29 3.22 -22.58
C ASP A 6 -3.10 3.83 -23.32
N SER A 7 -2.66 5.02 -22.90
CA SER A 7 -1.54 5.71 -23.55
C SER A 7 -0.19 5.34 -22.98
N ARG A 8 -0.16 4.57 -21.89
CA ARG A 8 1.09 4.20 -21.27
C ARG A 8 1.73 2.99 -21.93
N SER A 9 3.04 2.93 -21.83
CA SER A 9 3.80 1.83 -22.40
C SER A 9 3.53 0.54 -21.64
N SER A 10 3.41 -0.58 -22.38
CA SER A 10 3.34 -1.90 -21.76
C SER A 10 4.62 -2.24 -20.99
N ILE A 11 5.72 -1.55 -21.30
CA ILE A 11 7.00 -1.77 -20.62
C ILE A 11 6.88 -1.41 -19.13
N THR A 12 6.07 -0.41 -18.79
CA THR A 12 5.93 0.03 -17.40
C THR A 12 4.69 -0.50 -16.71
N SER A 13 3.86 -1.29 -17.40
CA SER A 13 2.55 -1.68 -16.86
C SER A 13 2.65 -2.48 -15.57
N VAL A 14 3.62 -3.37 -15.46
CA VAL A 14 3.82 -4.18 -14.24
C VAL A 14 4.22 -3.29 -13.08
N ALA A 15 5.20 -2.40 -13.31
CA ALA A 15 5.65 -1.49 -12.26
C ALA A 15 4.53 -0.56 -11.79
N GLU A 16 3.72 -0.06 -12.72
CA GLU A 16 2.59 0.80 -12.36
C GLU A 16 1.58 0.05 -11.51
N LYS A 17 1.31 -1.20 -11.86
CA LYS A 17 0.38 -2.04 -11.11
C LYS A 17 0.89 -2.27 -9.69
N GLU A 18 2.18 -2.55 -9.54
CA GLU A 18 2.78 -2.79 -8.23
C GLU A 18 2.78 -1.54 -7.37
N LEU A 19 3.04 -0.38 -7.95
CA LEU A 19 2.97 0.89 -7.22
C LEU A 19 1.55 1.21 -6.79
N GLY A 20 0.58 0.91 -7.66
CA GLY A 20 -0.83 1.08 -7.32
C GLY A 20 -1.25 0.19 -6.17
N LEU A 21 -0.73 -1.04 -6.14
CA LEU A 21 -0.99 -1.98 -5.06
C LEU A 21 -0.41 -1.46 -3.74
N LEU A 22 0.82 -0.94 -3.78
CA LEU A 22 1.44 -0.35 -2.60
C LEU A 22 0.62 0.83 -2.08
N SER A 23 0.12 1.68 -2.98
CA SER A 23 -0.73 2.79 -2.60
C SER A 23 -1.98 2.31 -1.85
N ARG A 24 -2.60 1.23 -2.32
CA ARG A 24 -3.77 0.67 -1.63
C ARG A 24 -3.41 0.16 -0.24
N HIS A 25 -2.27 -0.52 -0.11
CA HIS A 25 -1.82 -1.01 1.20
C HIS A 25 -1.68 0.15 2.18
N LEU A 26 -1.12 1.27 1.71
CA LEU A 26 -0.91 2.42 2.58
C LEU A 26 -2.22 3.12 2.93
N ASP A 27 -3.19 3.14 2.01
CA ASP A 27 -4.53 3.67 2.33
C ASP A 27 -5.20 2.83 3.42
N VAL A 28 -5.08 1.51 3.34
CA VAL A 28 -5.64 0.61 4.36
C VAL A 28 -4.94 0.83 5.69
N LEU A 29 -3.62 0.92 5.67
CA LEU A 29 -2.85 1.15 6.90
C LEU A 29 -3.25 2.45 7.57
N LYS A 30 -3.40 3.52 6.79
CA LYS A 30 -3.81 4.81 7.32
C LYS A 30 -5.19 4.73 7.98
N THR A 31 -6.11 4.02 7.35
CA THR A 31 -7.46 3.87 7.89
C THR A 31 -7.44 3.06 9.19
N VAL A 32 -6.64 2.00 9.26
CA VAL A 32 -6.49 1.23 10.50
C VAL A 32 -5.89 2.10 11.60
N LYS A 33 -4.90 2.91 11.25
CA LYS A 33 -4.26 3.79 12.23
C LYS A 33 -5.25 4.80 12.81
N GLU A 34 -6.14 5.33 11.98
CA GLU A 34 -7.09 6.37 12.39
C GLU A 34 -8.34 5.82 13.06
N HIS A 35 -8.76 4.61 12.71
CA HIS A 35 -10.05 4.08 13.10
C HIS A 35 -10.01 2.70 13.75
N GLY A 36 -8.82 2.13 13.92
CA GLY A 36 -8.71 0.79 14.51
C GLY A 36 -9.12 0.77 15.97
N PRO A 37 -9.60 -0.39 16.46
CA PRO A 37 -9.74 -1.64 15.71
C PRO A 37 -10.87 -1.56 14.68
N ILE A 38 -10.63 -2.13 13.51
CA ILE A 38 -11.56 -2.02 12.40
C ILE A 38 -11.53 -3.30 11.56
N GLY A 39 -12.71 -3.78 11.18
CA GLY A 39 -12.85 -4.99 10.38
C GLY A 39 -12.95 -4.74 8.89
N ILE A 40 -13.01 -5.82 8.13
CA ILE A 40 -12.96 -5.78 6.68
C ILE A 40 -14.14 -5.02 6.06
N ILE A 41 -15.35 -5.24 6.59
CA ILE A 41 -16.54 -4.60 6.03
C ILE A 41 -16.45 -3.10 6.13
N ARG A 42 -16.09 -2.62 7.32
CA ARG A 42 -15.98 -1.17 7.54
C ARG A 42 -14.81 -0.58 6.76
N LEU A 43 -13.69 -1.29 6.68
CA LEU A 43 -12.57 -0.85 5.85
C LEU A 43 -12.97 -0.73 4.39
N SER A 44 -13.73 -1.71 3.89
CA SER A 44 -14.23 -1.66 2.52
C SER A 44 -15.10 -0.44 2.29
N GLN A 45 -15.98 -0.15 3.23
CA GLN A 45 -16.87 1.02 3.15
C GLN A 45 -16.11 2.33 3.16
N MET A 46 -15.12 2.44 4.04
CA MET A 46 -14.39 3.69 4.22
C MET A 46 -13.39 3.97 3.11
N THR A 47 -12.77 2.93 2.57
CA THR A 47 -11.75 3.09 1.52
C THR A 47 -12.34 3.01 0.11
N GLY A 48 -13.56 2.51 -0.01
CA GLY A 48 -14.15 2.26 -1.34
C GLY A 48 -13.57 1.06 -2.05
N GLN A 49 -12.75 0.25 -1.39
CA GLN A 49 -12.11 -0.91 -2.00
C GLN A 49 -12.94 -2.17 -1.75
N PRO A 50 -12.99 -3.10 -2.72
CA PRO A 50 -13.67 -4.38 -2.51
C PRO A 50 -13.07 -5.16 -1.35
N GLN A 51 -13.90 -5.97 -0.70
CA GLN A 51 -13.47 -6.71 0.48
C GLN A 51 -12.30 -7.65 0.21
N HIS A 52 -12.26 -8.29 -0.96
CA HIS A 52 -11.15 -9.19 -1.28
C HIS A 52 -9.81 -8.44 -1.40
N MET A 53 -9.85 -7.20 -1.86
CA MET A 53 -8.66 -6.36 -1.92
C MET A 53 -8.22 -5.91 -0.54
N ILE A 54 -9.19 -5.61 0.33
CA ILE A 54 -8.90 -5.28 1.74
C ILE A 54 -8.22 -6.46 2.41
N ARG A 55 -8.74 -7.68 2.21
CA ARG A 55 -8.12 -8.88 2.79
C ARG A 55 -6.67 -9.03 2.37
N TYR A 56 -6.40 -8.80 1.10
CA TYR A 56 -5.04 -8.91 0.59
C TYR A 56 -4.13 -7.86 1.23
N SER A 57 -4.59 -6.62 1.32
CA SER A 57 -3.80 -5.55 1.95
C SER A 57 -3.55 -5.84 3.43
N LEU A 58 -4.58 -6.30 4.15
CA LEU A 58 -4.41 -6.63 5.57
C LEU A 58 -3.37 -7.73 5.76
N ARG A 59 -3.41 -8.75 4.91
CA ARG A 59 -2.46 -9.86 4.99
C ARG A 59 -1.04 -9.37 4.74
N THR A 60 -0.86 -8.51 3.75
CA THR A 60 0.44 -7.94 3.44
C THR A 60 0.96 -7.07 4.58
N LEU A 61 0.10 -6.22 5.12
CA LEU A 61 0.47 -5.33 6.23
C LEU A 61 0.79 -6.12 7.51
N GLU A 62 0.06 -7.19 7.74
CA GLU A 62 0.32 -8.06 8.89
C GLU A 62 1.68 -8.74 8.75
N LYS A 63 1.97 -9.28 7.57
CA LYS A 63 3.28 -9.89 7.29
C LYS A 63 4.41 -8.91 7.47
N GLY A 64 4.18 -7.65 7.11
CA GLY A 64 5.17 -6.59 7.24
C GLY A 64 5.32 -6.04 8.65
N GLY A 65 4.50 -6.50 9.59
CA GLY A 65 4.60 -6.08 10.98
C GLY A 65 3.92 -4.75 11.29
N ALA A 66 3.11 -4.23 10.38
CA ALA A 66 2.46 -2.93 10.60
C ALA A 66 1.15 -3.05 11.36
N ILE A 67 0.43 -4.14 11.17
CA ILE A 67 -0.86 -4.37 11.84
C ILE A 67 -0.90 -5.79 12.43
N THR A 68 -1.85 -5.99 13.33
CA THR A 68 -2.12 -7.29 13.90
C THR A 68 -3.63 -7.43 14.11
N PRO A 69 -4.17 -8.67 14.04
CA PRO A 69 -5.59 -8.87 14.31
C PRO A 69 -5.89 -8.73 15.80
N SER A 70 -7.11 -8.29 16.10
CA SER A 70 -7.62 -8.26 17.47
C SER A 70 -9.06 -8.75 17.45
N PRO A 71 -9.67 -9.03 18.62
CA PRO A 71 -11.05 -9.49 18.64
C PRO A 71 -12.03 -8.54 17.93
N ASN A 72 -11.71 -7.25 17.87
CA ASN A 72 -12.59 -6.26 17.28
C ASN A 72 -12.12 -5.75 15.92
N GLY A 73 -11.11 -6.38 15.33
CA GLY A 73 -10.60 -6.00 14.03
C GLY A 73 -9.11 -5.72 14.04
N ALA A 74 -8.62 -5.19 12.93
CA ALA A 74 -7.20 -4.89 12.78
C ALA A 74 -6.79 -3.67 13.59
N VAL A 75 -5.63 -3.73 14.20
CA VAL A 75 -5.02 -2.63 14.93
C VAL A 75 -3.57 -2.47 14.49
N ILE A 76 -3.00 -1.29 14.65
CA ILE A 76 -1.58 -1.10 14.40
C ILE A 76 -0.76 -1.78 15.50
N THR A 77 0.45 -2.20 15.14
CA THR A 77 1.35 -2.84 16.10
C THR A 77 2.17 -1.80 16.85
N ASP A 78 2.80 -2.23 17.95
CA ASP A 78 3.72 -1.36 18.68
C ASP A 78 4.95 -1.00 17.82
N ASP A 79 5.27 -1.84 16.84
CA ASP A 79 6.42 -1.64 15.96
C ASP A 79 6.09 -0.80 14.72
N VAL A 80 4.89 -0.26 14.62
CA VAL A 80 4.44 0.42 13.39
C VAL A 80 5.36 1.58 13.00
N HIS A 81 5.88 2.32 13.97
CA HIS A 81 6.75 3.47 13.65
C HIS A 81 8.07 3.02 13.01
N GLU A 82 8.62 1.93 13.52
CA GLU A 82 9.83 1.35 12.94
C GLU A 82 9.57 0.85 11.52
N THR A 83 8.44 0.18 11.33
CA THR A 83 8.03 -0.32 10.02
C THR A 83 7.86 0.83 9.03
N LEU A 84 7.24 1.93 9.46
CA LEU A 84 7.04 3.10 8.60
C LEU A 84 8.36 3.77 8.25
N GLY A 85 9.31 3.81 9.20
CA GLY A 85 10.64 4.35 8.93
C GLY A 85 11.39 3.55 7.89
N THR A 86 11.33 2.21 7.98
CA THR A 86 11.94 1.34 6.99
C THR A 86 11.28 1.52 5.62
N LEU A 87 9.97 1.66 5.61
CA LEU A 87 9.23 1.87 4.38
C LEU A 87 9.62 3.19 3.72
N GLU A 88 9.73 4.25 4.50
CA GLU A 88 10.14 5.56 3.99
C GLU A 88 11.52 5.49 3.35
N SER A 89 12.45 4.81 4.02
CA SER A 89 13.81 4.62 3.52
C SER A 89 13.80 3.85 2.19
N THR A 90 12.96 2.81 2.10
CA THR A 90 12.82 2.04 0.88
C THR A 90 12.25 2.89 -0.27
N LEU A 91 11.28 3.75 0.04
CA LEU A 91 10.71 4.64 -0.97
C LEU A 91 11.71 5.67 -1.45
N ASP A 92 12.60 6.13 -0.57
CA ASP A 92 13.71 7.00 -0.97
C ASP A 92 14.62 6.28 -1.97
N ASP A 93 14.91 5.01 -1.73
CA ASP A 93 15.71 4.20 -2.65
C ASP A 93 15.00 4.04 -3.99
N PHE A 94 13.68 3.84 -3.98
CA PHE A 94 12.89 3.77 -5.22
C PHE A 94 12.99 5.07 -6.00
N THR A 95 12.96 6.20 -5.32
CA THR A 95 13.07 7.50 -5.97
C THR A 95 14.40 7.63 -6.71
N VAL A 96 15.49 7.20 -6.09
CA VAL A 96 16.81 7.20 -6.72
C VAL A 96 16.81 6.29 -7.94
N THR A 97 16.23 5.09 -7.79
CA THR A 97 16.16 4.13 -8.89
C THR A 97 15.38 4.70 -10.08
N VAL A 98 14.27 5.38 -9.80
CA VAL A 98 13.46 6.00 -10.86
C VAL A 98 14.29 7.05 -11.60
N GLN A 99 15.06 7.85 -10.88
CA GLN A 99 15.91 8.86 -11.49
C GLN A 99 16.98 8.22 -12.38
N ASP A 100 17.56 7.13 -11.92
CA ASP A 100 18.54 6.38 -12.71
C ASP A 100 17.92 5.81 -13.99
N LEU A 101 16.71 5.32 -13.90
CA LEU A 101 15.99 4.81 -15.06
C LEU A 101 15.78 5.90 -16.11
N LYS A 102 15.42 7.10 -15.65
CA LYS A 102 15.22 8.22 -16.56
C LYS A 102 16.51 8.56 -17.32
N LYS A 103 17.65 8.45 -16.66
CA LYS A 103 18.94 8.69 -17.30
C LYS A 103 19.23 7.70 -18.41
N LYS A 104 18.74 6.48 -18.29
CA LYS A 104 18.95 5.44 -19.30
C LYS A 104 18.18 5.70 -20.60
N LEU A 105 17.23 6.63 -20.56
CA LEU A 105 16.44 6.97 -21.75
C LEU A 105 17.14 7.96 -22.69
N LYS A 106 18.24 8.53 -22.26
CA LYS A 106 18.97 9.54 -23.04
C LYS A 106 20.07 8.98 -23.91
#